data_638cc8eb9e8f3b5affc9dd9c61c83b41
#
_entry.id   638cc8eb9e8f3b5affc9dd9c61c83b41
#
_cell.length_a   1.000
_cell.length_b   1.000
_cell.length_c   1.000
_cell.angle_alpha   90.00
_cell.angle_beta   90.00
_cell.angle_gamma   90.00
#
_symmetry.space_group_name_H-M   'P 1'
#
loop_
_entity.id
_entity.type
_entity.pdbx_description
1 polymer ?
#
loop_
_entity_poly.entity_id
_entity_poly.type
_entity_poly.pdbx_seq_one_letter_code
_entity_poly.pdbx_strand_id
1 'polypeptide(L)'
;MTDEKPSTAAPDCVSMEEVRVEIDRIDRALVRLMAERQGYIEAAARIKERADEVRLEWRIEDVVAKVLVSAEREGLSKRIAEPVWRELIDRCIEHEHEKWRSFRNRNEK
;
A
#
# COMPACT_ATOMS: atom_id res chain seq x y z
N MET A 1 7.10 -19.27 5.41
CA MET A 1 6.26 -18.57 4.41
C MET A 1 6.78 -18.88 3.04
N THR A 2 5.92 -19.42 2.22
CA THR A 2 6.34 -19.94 0.92
C THR A 2 6.72 -18.85 -0.09
N ASP A 3 6.28 -17.61 0.15
CA ASP A 3 6.48 -16.51 -0.81
C ASP A 3 7.72 -15.66 -0.53
N GLU A 4 8.52 -16.03 0.48
CA GLU A 4 9.63 -15.17 0.89
C GLU A 4 10.86 -15.29 0.00
N LYS A 5 11.07 -16.46 -0.60
CA LYS A 5 12.28 -16.70 -1.38
C LYS A 5 11.92 -17.06 -2.82
N PRO A 6 12.66 -16.53 -3.78
CA PRO A 6 12.43 -16.91 -5.17
C PRO A 6 12.91 -18.31 -5.45
N SER A 7 12.22 -19.00 -6.37
CA SER A 7 12.71 -20.24 -6.94
C SER A 7 13.83 -19.95 -7.94
N THR A 8 13.73 -18.82 -8.65
CA THR A 8 14.72 -18.37 -9.62
C THR A 8 14.96 -16.89 -9.40
N ALA A 9 16.19 -16.50 -9.11
CA ALA A 9 16.53 -15.09 -8.96
C ALA A 9 16.39 -14.37 -10.30
N ALA A 10 16.03 -13.08 -10.24
CA ALA A 10 15.77 -12.33 -11.47
C ALA A 10 16.90 -12.42 -12.50
N PRO A 11 18.18 -12.23 -12.12
CA PRO A 11 19.25 -12.31 -13.14
C PRO A 11 19.42 -13.71 -13.74
N ASP A 12 18.88 -14.73 -13.09
CA ASP A 12 19.03 -16.13 -13.53
C ASP A 12 17.85 -16.62 -14.35
N CYS A 13 16.80 -15.81 -14.50
CA CYS A 13 15.65 -16.20 -15.31
C CYS A 13 16.04 -16.26 -16.79
N VAL A 14 15.66 -17.35 -17.46
CA VAL A 14 15.95 -17.53 -18.87
C VAL A 14 14.67 -17.75 -19.71
N SER A 15 13.51 -17.72 -19.07
CA SER A 15 12.23 -17.87 -19.77
C SER A 15 11.19 -16.95 -19.17
N MET A 16 10.18 -16.60 -19.97
CA MET A 16 9.06 -15.80 -19.46
C MET A 16 8.23 -16.56 -18.44
N GLU A 17 8.19 -17.90 -18.55
CA GLU A 17 7.48 -18.70 -17.55
C GLU A 17 8.10 -18.50 -16.16
N GLU A 18 9.42 -18.55 -16.08
CA GLU A 18 10.12 -18.31 -14.81
C GLU A 18 9.84 -16.91 -14.29
N VAL A 19 9.88 -15.89 -15.16
CA VAL A 19 9.61 -14.51 -14.77
C VAL A 19 8.21 -14.38 -14.19
N ARG A 20 7.21 -14.96 -14.87
CA ARG A 20 5.81 -14.82 -14.43
C ARG A 20 5.55 -15.53 -13.11
N VAL A 21 6.17 -16.66 -12.87
CA VAL A 21 6.06 -17.35 -11.58
C VAL A 21 6.56 -16.46 -10.46
N GLU A 22 7.69 -15.80 -10.67
CA GLU A 22 8.27 -14.93 -9.63
C GLU A 22 7.47 -13.65 -9.44
N ILE A 23 6.95 -13.07 -10.51
CA ILE A 23 6.09 -11.89 -10.41
C ILE A 23 4.82 -12.25 -9.60
N ASP A 24 4.21 -13.39 -9.90
CA ASP A 24 3.01 -13.81 -9.17
C ASP A 24 3.31 -14.01 -7.69
N ARG A 25 4.46 -14.58 -7.37
CA ARG A 25 4.89 -14.75 -5.98
C ARG A 25 5.01 -13.39 -5.27
N ILE A 26 5.64 -12.43 -5.94
CA ILE A 26 5.84 -11.08 -5.38
C ILE A 26 4.49 -10.39 -5.21
N ASP A 27 3.59 -10.52 -6.19
CA ASP A 27 2.27 -9.90 -6.09
C ASP A 27 1.50 -10.43 -4.88
N ARG A 28 1.60 -11.73 -4.60
CA ARG A 28 0.96 -12.27 -3.39
C ARG A 28 1.52 -11.64 -2.13
N ALA A 29 2.83 -11.43 -2.08
CA ALA A 29 3.49 -10.78 -0.94
C ALA A 29 3.05 -9.32 -0.81
N LEU A 30 2.96 -8.61 -1.94
CA LEU A 30 2.50 -7.21 -1.96
C LEU A 30 1.06 -7.10 -1.46
N VAL A 31 0.17 -7.99 -1.89
CA VAL A 31 -1.21 -7.99 -1.43
C VAL A 31 -1.27 -8.21 0.08
N ARG A 32 -0.46 -9.11 0.60
CA ARG A 32 -0.41 -9.36 2.04
C ARG A 32 0.03 -8.12 2.80
N LEU A 33 1.05 -7.42 2.31
CA LEU A 33 1.52 -6.19 2.95
C LEU A 33 0.50 -5.07 2.82
N MET A 34 -0.18 -4.97 1.69
CA MET A 34 -1.23 -3.97 1.52
C MET A 34 -2.41 -4.23 2.44
N ALA A 35 -2.75 -5.49 2.67
CA ALA A 35 -3.80 -5.85 3.63
C ALA A 35 -3.42 -5.44 5.05
N GLU A 36 -2.16 -5.64 5.42
CA GLU A 36 -1.67 -5.19 6.73
C GLU A 36 -1.76 -3.67 6.84
N ARG A 37 -1.35 -2.96 5.80
CA ARG A 37 -1.42 -1.50 5.74
C ARG A 37 -2.87 -1.02 5.87
N GLN A 38 -3.80 -1.69 5.20
CA GLN A 38 -5.22 -1.37 5.28
C GLN A 38 -5.74 -1.44 6.72
N GLY A 39 -5.25 -2.41 7.49
CA GLY A 39 -5.60 -2.52 8.90
C GLY A 39 -5.25 -1.26 9.67
N TYR A 40 -4.11 -0.66 9.37
CA TYR A 40 -3.71 0.60 10.04
C TYR A 40 -4.51 1.79 9.54
N ILE A 41 -4.94 1.79 8.28
CA ILE A 41 -5.85 2.80 7.75
C ILE A 41 -7.19 2.74 8.51
N GLU A 42 -7.68 1.54 8.78
CA GLU A 42 -8.94 1.35 9.52
C GLU A 42 -8.77 1.76 10.98
N ALA A 43 -7.61 1.50 11.57
CA ALA A 43 -7.31 1.96 12.92
C ALA A 43 -7.34 3.50 12.98
N ALA A 44 -6.78 4.15 11.96
CA ALA A 44 -6.81 5.62 11.87
C ALA A 44 -8.25 6.13 11.81
N ALA A 45 -9.10 5.46 11.03
CA ALA A 45 -10.51 5.83 10.93
C ALA A 45 -11.21 5.75 12.29
N ARG A 46 -10.85 4.76 13.09
CA ARG A 46 -11.42 4.58 14.43
C ARG A 46 -10.97 5.68 15.38
N ILE A 47 -9.73 6.13 15.25
CA ILE A 47 -9.09 7.06 16.19
C ILE A 47 -9.43 8.52 15.86
N LYS A 48 -9.49 8.89 14.58
CA LYS A 48 -9.74 10.26 14.17
C LYS A 48 -11.14 10.69 14.57
N GLU A 49 -11.23 11.89 15.15
CA GLU A 49 -12.50 12.38 15.69
C GLU A 49 -13.38 13.07 14.66
N ARG A 50 -12.75 13.65 13.61
CA ARG A 50 -13.49 14.40 12.59
C ARG A 50 -13.17 13.86 11.20
N ALA A 51 -14.17 13.92 10.33
CA ALA A 51 -14.03 13.46 8.94
C ALA A 51 -12.95 14.24 8.19
N ASP A 52 -12.77 15.52 8.52
CA ASP A 52 -11.78 16.35 7.82
C ASP A 52 -10.34 16.01 8.20
N GLU A 53 -10.13 15.13 9.15
CA GLU A 53 -8.80 14.64 9.51
C GLU A 53 -8.38 13.46 8.62
N VAL A 54 -9.30 12.90 7.85
CA VAL A 54 -8.99 11.72 7.02
C VAL A 54 -8.06 12.10 5.87
N ARG A 55 -8.40 13.15 5.13
CA ARG A 55 -7.54 13.61 4.04
C ARG A 55 -6.73 14.81 4.49
N LEU A 56 -5.42 14.60 4.60
CA LEU A 56 -4.48 15.66 5.03
C LEU A 56 -3.41 15.78 3.95
N GLU A 57 -3.44 16.89 3.21
CA GLU A 57 -2.52 17.08 2.09
C GLU A 57 -1.06 17.01 2.52
N TRP A 58 -0.73 17.59 3.67
CA TRP A 58 0.65 17.54 4.16
C TRP A 58 1.11 16.10 4.39
N ARG A 59 0.20 15.24 4.88
CA ARG A 59 0.55 13.84 5.14
C ARG A 59 0.73 13.06 3.85
N ILE A 60 -0.10 13.37 2.83
CA ILE A 60 0.03 12.73 1.52
C ILE A 60 1.43 13.01 0.96
N GLU A 61 1.85 14.29 0.98
CA GLU A 61 3.16 14.65 0.44
C GLU A 61 4.30 14.07 1.30
N ASP A 62 4.10 13.98 2.60
CA ASP A 62 5.05 13.36 3.51
C ASP A 62 5.26 11.89 3.16
N VAL A 63 4.17 11.15 2.94
CA VAL A 63 4.25 9.73 2.58
C VAL A 63 4.94 9.55 1.23
N VAL A 64 4.56 10.36 0.24
CA VAL A 64 5.16 10.28 -1.09
C VAL A 64 6.66 10.55 -1.02
N ALA A 65 7.07 11.57 -0.27
CA ALA A 65 8.49 11.89 -0.11
C ALA A 65 9.26 10.71 0.51
N LYS A 66 8.69 10.10 1.54
CA LYS A 66 9.33 8.96 2.20
C LYS A 66 9.41 7.75 1.28
N VAL A 67 8.37 7.51 0.50
CA VAL A 67 8.34 6.41 -0.45
C VAL A 67 9.40 6.60 -1.54
N LEU A 68 9.58 7.83 -2.01
CA LEU A 68 10.58 8.09 -3.05
C LEU A 68 12.01 7.90 -2.53
N VAL A 69 12.26 8.24 -1.26
CA VAL A 69 13.56 7.94 -0.63
C VAL A 69 13.77 6.43 -0.54
N SER A 70 12.75 5.69 -0.14
CA SER A 70 12.84 4.24 -0.07
C SER A 70 13.03 3.62 -1.45
N ALA A 71 12.34 4.16 -2.46
CA ALA A 71 12.44 3.67 -3.83
C ALA A 71 13.88 3.81 -4.33
N GLU A 72 14.51 4.95 -4.07
CA GLU A 72 15.89 5.17 -4.49
C GLU A 72 16.82 4.17 -3.79
N ARG A 73 16.64 3.97 -2.50
CA ARG A 73 17.46 3.04 -1.72
C ARG A 73 17.34 1.61 -2.25
N GLU A 74 16.13 1.20 -2.61
CA GLU A 74 15.86 -0.17 -3.04
C GLU A 74 16.03 -0.38 -4.55
N GLY A 75 16.33 0.68 -5.30
CA GLY A 75 16.46 0.57 -6.75
C GLY A 75 15.15 0.48 -7.50
N LEU A 76 14.05 0.91 -6.89
CA LEU A 76 12.76 0.95 -7.57
C LEU A 76 12.62 2.26 -8.32
N SER A 77 12.22 2.19 -9.59
CA SER A 77 12.01 3.39 -10.40
C SER A 77 10.97 4.31 -9.75
N LYS A 78 11.34 5.59 -9.61
CA LYS A 78 10.41 6.59 -9.08
C LYS A 78 9.22 6.80 -10.00
N ARG A 79 9.41 6.55 -11.30
CA ARG A 79 8.34 6.66 -12.29
C ARG A 79 7.27 5.59 -12.09
N ILE A 80 7.62 4.50 -11.40
CA ILE A 80 6.67 3.49 -10.97
C ILE A 80 6.14 3.85 -9.58
N ALA A 81 7.03 4.14 -8.65
CA ALA A 81 6.67 4.30 -7.25
C ALA A 81 5.71 5.47 -7.02
N GLU A 82 5.98 6.63 -7.63
CA GLU A 82 5.17 7.81 -7.32
C GLU A 82 3.71 7.67 -7.75
N PRO A 83 3.40 7.36 -9.02
CA PRO A 83 1.99 7.25 -9.40
C PRO A 83 1.28 6.10 -8.70
N VAL A 84 1.98 4.99 -8.45
CA VAL A 84 1.38 3.86 -7.74
C VAL A 84 1.00 4.28 -6.32
N TRP A 85 1.93 4.94 -5.61
CA TRP A 85 1.64 5.36 -4.23
C TRP A 85 0.58 6.44 -4.15
N ARG A 86 0.55 7.38 -5.08
CA ARG A 86 -0.51 8.40 -5.09
C ARG A 86 -1.88 7.77 -5.29
N GLU A 87 -1.98 6.79 -6.17
CA GLU A 87 -3.25 6.08 -6.37
C GLU A 87 -3.60 5.25 -5.14
N LEU A 88 -2.64 4.55 -4.56
CA LEU A 88 -2.84 3.77 -3.34
C LEU A 88 -3.35 4.66 -2.21
N ILE A 89 -2.74 5.83 -2.03
CA ILE A 89 -3.14 6.77 -0.99
C ILE A 89 -4.58 7.22 -1.22
N ASP A 90 -4.94 7.58 -2.46
CA ASP A 90 -6.29 8.03 -2.78
C ASP A 90 -7.33 6.94 -2.49
N ARG A 91 -7.06 5.70 -2.88
CA ARG A 91 -7.98 4.60 -2.61
C ARG A 91 -8.11 4.32 -1.12
N CYS A 92 -7.00 4.41 -0.39
CA CYS A 92 -7.02 4.21 1.05
C CYS A 92 -7.78 5.32 1.76
N ILE A 93 -7.69 6.56 1.28
CA ILE A 93 -8.46 7.67 1.85
C ILE A 93 -9.96 7.43 1.66
N GLU A 94 -10.38 6.98 0.48
CA GLU A 94 -11.78 6.63 0.23
C GLU A 94 -12.25 5.54 1.19
N HIS A 95 -11.43 4.51 1.36
CA HIS A 95 -11.73 3.41 2.26
C HIS A 95 -11.82 3.90 3.71
N GLU A 96 -10.89 4.78 4.11
CA GLU A 96 -10.87 5.32 5.45
C GLU A 96 -12.13 6.16 5.74
N HIS A 97 -12.56 6.99 4.78
CA HIS A 97 -13.81 7.77 4.91
C HIS A 97 -15.01 6.85 5.12
N GLU A 98 -15.07 5.78 4.34
CA GLU A 98 -16.17 4.83 4.46
C GLU A 98 -16.18 4.17 5.83
N LYS A 99 -15.01 3.74 6.31
CA LYS A 99 -14.89 3.13 7.63
C LYS A 99 -15.19 4.13 8.74
N TRP A 100 -14.74 5.38 8.57
CA TRP A 100 -15.00 6.42 9.55
C TRP A 100 -16.51 6.62 9.74
N ARG A 101 -17.23 6.71 8.64
CA ARG A 101 -18.69 6.86 8.69
C ARG A 101 -19.35 5.63 9.30
N SER A 102 -18.87 4.46 8.91
CA SER A 102 -19.42 3.19 9.40
C SER A 102 -19.29 3.09 10.93
N PHE A 103 -18.13 3.43 11.47
CA PHE A 103 -17.91 3.39 12.92
C PHE A 103 -18.84 4.37 13.66
N ARG A 104 -19.04 5.57 13.14
CA ARG A 104 -19.89 6.59 13.78
C ARG A 104 -21.36 6.24 13.68
N ASN A 105 -21.80 5.73 12.55
CA ASN A 105 -23.18 5.30 12.39
C ASN A 105 -23.55 4.20 13.38
N ARG A 106 -22.62 3.28 13.65
CA ARG A 106 -22.87 2.22 14.64
C ARG A 106 -23.01 2.78 16.04
N ASN A 107 -22.31 3.86 16.33
CA ASN A 107 -22.36 4.48 17.66
C ASN A 107 -23.60 5.32 17.88
N GLU A 108 -24.31 5.68 16.82
CA GLU A 108 -25.54 6.47 16.92
C GLU A 108 -26.75 5.64 17.30
N LYS A 109 -26.62 4.34 17.26
CA LYS A 109 -27.70 3.44 17.69
C LYS A 109 -27.55 3.10 19.17
#